data_d4f136b5f3ed859f65a2342d9c82a082
#
_entry.id   d4f136b5f3ed859f65a2342d9c82a082
#
_cell.length_a   1.000
_cell.length_b   1.000
_cell.length_c   1.000
_cell.angle_alpha   90.00
_cell.angle_beta   90.00
_cell.angle_gamma   90.00
#
_symmetry.space_group_name_H-M   'P 1'
#
loop_
_entity.id
_entity.type
_entity.pdbx_description
1 polymer ?
#
loop_
_entity_poly.entity_id
_entity_poly.type
_entity_poly.pdbx_seq_one_letter_code
_entity_poly.pdbx_strand_id
1 'polypeptide(L)'
;MSVPEGYEANEPARVAVDTLPGVTLLEFGAPWCGWCRAAKPLIAQALAAFPQVRHLRIADGSGRPLGRTYRVKLWPTLIVLKEGAEVARLVRPASVDVVRDALAAAAGPLPSG
;
A
#
# COMPACT_ATOMS: atom_id res chain seq x y z
N MET A 1 -23.46 1.84 6.21
CA MET A 1 -22.29 1.55 7.05
C MET A 1 -21.19 2.53 6.75
N SER A 2 -20.63 3.11 7.80
CA SER A 2 -19.49 4.02 7.62
C SER A 2 -18.22 3.21 7.30
N VAL A 3 -17.43 3.75 6.37
CA VAL A 3 -16.15 3.18 6.04
C VAL A 3 -15.12 3.67 7.06
N PRO A 4 -14.20 2.82 7.52
CA PRO A 4 -13.13 3.28 8.42
C PRO A 4 -12.33 4.41 7.80
N GLU A 5 -11.99 5.39 8.62
CA GLU A 5 -11.23 6.54 8.17
C GLU A 5 -9.90 6.12 7.54
N GLY A 6 -9.58 6.69 6.39
CA GLY A 6 -8.35 6.43 5.68
C GLY A 6 -8.37 5.25 4.73
N TYR A 7 -9.40 4.40 4.80
CA TYR A 7 -9.56 3.28 3.88
C TYR A 7 -10.46 3.66 2.71
N GLU A 8 -10.21 3.04 1.55
CA GLU A 8 -11.04 3.30 0.37
C GLU A 8 -12.48 2.88 0.62
N ALA A 9 -13.43 3.75 0.28
CA ALA A 9 -14.85 3.49 0.48
C ALA A 9 -15.32 2.30 -0.36
N ASN A 10 -14.85 2.24 -1.61
CA ASN A 10 -15.18 1.15 -2.53
C ASN A 10 -13.89 0.40 -2.86
N GLU A 11 -13.92 -0.90 -2.67
CA GLU A 11 -12.77 -1.71 -3.03
C GLU A 11 -12.65 -1.78 -4.55
N PRO A 12 -11.50 -1.39 -5.13
CA PRO A 12 -11.33 -1.50 -6.56
C PRO A 12 -11.23 -2.97 -7.00
N ALA A 13 -11.65 -3.24 -8.23
CA ALA A 13 -11.46 -4.55 -8.81
C ALA A 13 -9.98 -4.76 -9.14
N ARG A 14 -9.53 -6.01 -9.12
CA ARG A 14 -8.13 -6.33 -9.41
C ARG A 14 -7.71 -5.77 -10.77
N VAL A 15 -8.56 -5.91 -11.80
CA VAL A 15 -8.24 -5.43 -13.14
C VAL A 15 -8.03 -3.92 -13.17
N ALA A 16 -8.78 -3.17 -12.36
CA ALA A 16 -8.60 -1.72 -12.28
C ALA A 16 -7.25 -1.38 -11.65
N VAL A 17 -6.85 -2.11 -10.63
CA VAL A 17 -5.55 -1.91 -9.97
C VAL A 17 -4.41 -2.25 -10.94
N ASP A 18 -4.56 -3.32 -11.71
CA ASP A 18 -3.54 -3.76 -12.68
C ASP A 18 -3.28 -2.73 -13.78
N THR A 19 -4.20 -1.79 -14.00
CA THR A 19 -4.06 -0.78 -15.04
C THR A 19 -3.66 0.59 -14.52
N LEU A 20 -3.40 0.74 -13.21
CA LEU A 20 -3.00 2.02 -12.66
C LEU A 20 -1.63 2.45 -13.17
N PRO A 21 -1.51 3.67 -13.68
CA PRO A 21 -0.21 4.16 -14.16
C PRO A 21 0.68 4.61 -13.00
N GLY A 22 1.98 4.64 -13.26
CA GLY A 22 2.96 5.11 -12.28
C GLY A 22 3.12 4.16 -11.12
N VAL A 23 3.59 4.71 -9.99
CA VAL A 23 3.85 3.91 -8.79
C VAL A 23 2.67 4.03 -7.82
N THR A 24 2.21 2.90 -7.33
CA THR A 24 1.14 2.82 -6.33
C THR A 24 1.60 1.99 -5.15
N LEU A 25 1.31 2.48 -3.95
CA LEU A 25 1.47 1.70 -2.73
C LEU A 25 0.08 1.21 -2.31
N LEU A 26 -0.11 -0.11 -2.36
CA LEU A 26 -1.31 -0.75 -1.79
C LEU A 26 -1.02 -1.11 -0.35
N GLU A 27 -1.89 -0.70 0.55
CA GLU A 27 -1.77 -1.04 1.97
C GLU A 27 -3.00 -1.84 2.36
N PHE A 28 -2.80 -3.12 2.68
CA PHE A 28 -3.89 -4.00 3.15
C PHE A 28 -3.85 -4.10 4.66
N GLY A 29 -4.99 -3.90 5.29
CA GLY A 29 -5.08 -3.97 6.74
C GLY A 29 -6.50 -3.92 7.24
N ALA A 30 -6.65 -3.63 8.52
CA ALA A 30 -7.95 -3.48 9.16
C ALA A 30 -7.86 -2.38 10.23
N PRO A 31 -8.97 -1.65 10.48
CA PRO A 31 -8.93 -0.52 11.42
C PRO A 31 -8.66 -0.95 12.87
N TRP A 32 -9.01 -2.19 13.22
CA TRP A 32 -8.81 -2.73 14.57
C TRP A 32 -7.47 -3.43 14.76
N CYS A 33 -6.65 -3.48 13.72
CA CYS A 33 -5.37 -4.19 13.74
C CYS A 33 -4.28 -3.32 14.40
N GLY A 34 -3.70 -3.81 15.49
CA GLY A 34 -2.64 -3.09 16.20
C GLY A 34 -1.38 -2.90 15.37
N TRP A 35 -1.00 -3.92 14.59
CA TRP A 35 0.14 -3.83 13.68
C TRP A 35 -0.06 -2.75 12.63
N CYS A 36 -1.29 -2.62 12.12
CA CYS A 36 -1.64 -1.60 11.12
C CYS A 36 -1.51 -0.20 11.71
N ARG A 37 -2.02 -0.02 12.94
CA ARG A 37 -1.92 1.28 13.62
C ARG A 37 -0.47 1.65 13.91
N ALA A 38 0.35 0.68 14.30
CA ALA A 38 1.77 0.92 14.56
C ALA A 38 2.53 1.30 13.28
N ALA A 39 2.14 0.72 12.14
CA ALA A 39 2.80 0.99 10.86
C ALA A 39 2.36 2.32 10.24
N LYS A 40 1.21 2.85 10.62
CA LYS A 40 0.64 4.06 9.99
C LYS A 40 1.62 5.24 9.96
N PRO A 41 2.26 5.64 11.07
CA PRO A 41 3.21 6.75 11.02
C PRO A 41 4.45 6.44 10.18
N LEU A 42 4.91 5.18 10.17
CA LEU A 42 6.07 4.78 9.37
C LEU A 42 5.77 4.95 7.88
N ILE A 43 4.59 4.51 7.47
CA ILE A 43 4.16 4.59 6.07
C ILE A 43 3.97 6.04 5.66
N ALA A 44 3.31 6.83 6.48
CA ALA A 44 3.08 8.26 6.20
C ALA A 44 4.41 9.01 6.04
N GLN A 45 5.35 8.74 6.92
CA GLN A 45 6.66 9.39 6.88
C GLN A 45 7.45 9.01 5.63
N ALA A 46 7.40 7.73 5.24
CA ALA A 46 8.06 7.28 4.03
C ALA A 46 7.43 7.91 2.79
N LEU A 47 6.10 7.95 2.72
CA LEU A 47 5.38 8.51 1.58
C LEU A 47 5.60 10.02 1.42
N ALA A 48 5.91 10.72 2.50
CA ALA A 48 6.18 12.16 2.43
C ALA A 48 7.33 12.49 1.47
N ALA A 49 8.27 11.56 1.30
CA ALA A 49 9.40 11.73 0.37
C ALA A 49 9.02 11.40 -1.08
N PHE A 50 7.83 10.85 -1.32
CA PHE A 50 7.40 10.39 -2.65
C PHE A 50 5.98 10.89 -2.95
N PRO A 51 5.78 12.22 -3.11
CA PRO A 51 4.43 12.77 -3.29
C PRO A 51 3.74 12.30 -4.57
N GLN A 52 4.49 11.78 -5.54
CA GLN A 52 3.94 11.26 -6.78
C GLN A 52 3.39 9.84 -6.66
N VAL A 53 3.70 9.14 -5.56
CA VAL A 53 3.21 7.77 -5.35
C VAL A 53 1.75 7.80 -4.91
N ARG A 54 0.90 7.03 -5.61
CA ARG A 54 -0.50 6.87 -5.23
C ARG A 54 -0.58 5.92 -4.04
N HIS A 55 -1.32 6.31 -3.01
CA HIS A 55 -1.48 5.48 -1.81
C HIS A 55 -2.93 5.03 -1.72
N LEU A 56 -3.16 3.72 -1.76
CA LEU A 56 -4.48 3.13 -1.61
C LEU A 56 -4.48 2.24 -0.36
N ARG A 57 -5.31 2.59 0.61
CA ARG A 57 -5.49 1.79 1.83
C ARG A 57 -6.75 0.97 1.68
N ILE A 58 -6.58 -0.35 1.67
CA ILE A 58 -7.65 -1.30 1.40
C ILE A 58 -7.93 -2.10 2.66
N ALA A 59 -9.16 -2.02 3.16
CA ALA A 59 -9.59 -2.88 4.26
C ALA A 59 -9.70 -4.31 3.73
N ASP A 60 -9.00 -5.22 4.39
CA ASP A 60 -9.01 -6.64 4.01
C ASP A 60 -9.94 -7.41 4.95
N GLY A 61 -10.33 -8.60 4.55
CA GLY A 61 -11.20 -9.44 5.38
C GLY A 61 -12.30 -10.11 4.57
N SER A 62 -13.28 -10.66 5.29
CA SER A 62 -14.42 -11.35 4.68
C SER A 62 -15.20 -10.41 3.76
N GLY A 63 -15.54 -10.89 2.57
CA GLY A 63 -16.28 -10.09 1.60
C GLY A 63 -15.46 -9.06 0.87
N ARG A 64 -14.15 -9.07 1.05
CA ARG A 64 -13.23 -8.11 0.44
C ARG A 64 -12.16 -8.89 -0.35
N PRO A 65 -12.43 -9.22 -1.63
CA PRO A 65 -11.61 -10.17 -2.38
C PRO A 65 -10.24 -9.67 -2.84
N LEU A 66 -10.00 -8.34 -2.88
CA LEU A 66 -8.77 -7.81 -3.47
C LEU A 66 -7.52 -8.37 -2.78
N GLY A 67 -7.50 -8.40 -1.45
CA GLY A 67 -6.36 -8.94 -0.70
C GLY A 67 -6.07 -10.39 -1.05
N ARG A 68 -7.12 -11.19 -1.28
CA ARG A 68 -6.94 -12.59 -1.68
C ARG A 68 -6.31 -12.72 -3.05
N THR A 69 -6.61 -11.80 -3.97
CA THR A 69 -5.99 -11.81 -5.30
C THR A 69 -4.49 -11.60 -5.24
N TYR A 70 -4.00 -10.97 -4.16
CA TYR A 70 -2.58 -10.76 -3.90
C TYR A 70 -2.03 -11.73 -2.87
N ARG A 71 -2.83 -12.68 -2.40
CA ARG A 71 -2.45 -13.68 -1.39
C ARG A 71 -1.98 -13.05 -0.09
N VAL A 72 -2.66 -11.98 0.33
CA VAL A 72 -2.37 -11.32 1.60
C VAL A 72 -2.75 -12.25 2.75
N LYS A 73 -1.83 -12.45 3.70
CA LYS A 73 -2.03 -13.32 4.85
C LYS A 73 -1.97 -12.58 6.18
N LEU A 74 -1.08 -11.62 6.29
CA LEU A 74 -0.85 -10.85 7.51
C LEU A 74 -1.06 -9.37 7.24
N TRP A 75 -1.38 -8.61 8.28
CA TRP A 75 -1.62 -7.17 8.18
C TRP A 75 -0.63 -6.41 9.06
N PRO A 76 -0.19 -5.22 8.60
CA PRO A 76 -0.38 -4.73 7.24
C PRO A 76 0.52 -5.43 6.25
N THR A 77 0.05 -5.56 5.02
CA THR A 77 0.88 -5.96 3.89
C THR A 77 0.91 -4.78 2.93
N LEU A 78 2.11 -4.34 2.58
CA LEU A 78 2.32 -3.27 1.62
C LEU A 78 2.80 -3.87 0.32
N ILE A 79 2.14 -3.50 -0.78
CA ILE A 79 2.53 -3.97 -2.11
C ILE A 79 2.82 -2.74 -2.95
N VAL A 80 4.04 -2.67 -3.47
CA VAL A 80 4.45 -1.58 -4.35
C VAL A 80 4.22 -2.03 -5.79
N LEU A 81 3.42 -1.26 -6.51
CA LEU A 81 3.11 -1.52 -7.91
C LEU A 81 3.78 -0.47 -8.78
N LYS A 82 4.29 -0.90 -9.93
CA LYS A 82 4.79 -0.01 -10.97
C LYS A 82 4.06 -0.36 -12.25
N GLU A 83 3.30 0.61 -12.81
CA GLU A 83 2.46 0.38 -13.97
C GLU A 83 1.54 -0.83 -13.76
N GLY A 84 1.00 -0.96 -12.55
CA GLY A 84 0.08 -2.02 -12.19
C GLY A 84 0.73 -3.36 -11.81
N ALA A 85 2.03 -3.52 -11.99
CA ALA A 85 2.72 -4.77 -11.70
C ALA A 85 3.39 -4.73 -10.33
N GLU A 86 3.27 -5.80 -9.56
CA GLU A 86 3.91 -5.89 -8.24
C GLU A 86 5.43 -5.95 -8.40
N VAL A 87 6.12 -5.00 -7.79
CA VAL A 87 7.59 -4.93 -7.83
C VAL A 87 8.23 -5.11 -6.46
N ALA A 88 7.47 -4.94 -5.38
CA ALA A 88 7.97 -5.17 -4.02
C ALA A 88 6.79 -5.48 -3.09
N ARG A 89 7.09 -6.18 -2.00
CA ARG A 89 6.10 -6.52 -0.99
C ARG A 89 6.75 -6.47 0.38
N LEU A 90 6.11 -5.78 1.33
CA LEU A 90 6.56 -5.69 2.71
C LEU A 90 5.45 -6.16 3.62
N VAL A 91 5.76 -7.06 4.53
CA VAL A 91 4.81 -7.53 5.53
C VAL A 91 5.27 -7.01 6.89
N ARG A 92 4.40 -6.23 7.54
CA ARG A 92 4.68 -5.65 8.87
C ARG A 92 6.03 -4.94 8.90
N PRO A 93 6.21 -3.88 8.08
CA PRO A 93 7.51 -3.18 8.01
C PRO A 93 7.90 -2.64 9.38
N ALA A 94 9.18 -2.77 9.73
CA ALA A 94 9.69 -2.40 11.03
C ALA A 94 10.23 -0.98 11.11
N SER A 95 10.45 -0.32 9.97
CA SER A 95 11.06 1.02 9.96
C SER A 95 10.61 1.83 8.75
N VAL A 96 10.77 3.13 8.86
CA VAL A 96 10.54 4.06 7.75
C VAL A 96 11.46 3.73 6.58
N ASP A 97 12.73 3.39 6.87
CA ASP A 97 13.73 3.16 5.83
C ASP A 97 13.36 1.96 4.94
N VAL A 98 12.81 0.90 5.52
CA VAL A 98 12.40 -0.28 4.75
C VAL A 98 11.34 0.11 3.71
N VAL A 99 10.36 0.93 4.12
CA VAL A 99 9.30 1.39 3.22
C VAL A 99 9.88 2.36 2.18
N ARG A 100 10.70 3.30 2.64
CA ARG A 100 11.31 4.29 1.75
C ARG A 100 12.17 3.63 0.66
N ASP A 101 12.97 2.62 1.04
CA ASP A 101 13.82 1.90 0.09
C ASP A 101 13.00 1.18 -0.98
N ALA A 102 11.89 0.56 -0.58
CA ALA A 102 11.01 -0.11 -1.53
C ALA A 102 10.39 0.89 -2.51
N LEU A 103 9.96 2.05 -2.02
CA LEU A 103 9.39 3.09 -2.87
C LEU A 103 10.46 3.67 -3.81
N ALA A 104 11.66 3.90 -3.30
CA ALA A 104 12.76 4.44 -4.12
C ALA A 104 13.13 3.49 -5.25
N ALA A 105 13.16 2.19 -4.97
CA ALA A 105 13.47 1.19 -5.99
C ALA A 105 12.43 1.19 -7.12
N ALA A 106 11.16 1.38 -6.78
CA ALA A 106 10.08 1.42 -7.76
C ALA A 106 10.03 2.75 -8.52
N ALA A 107 10.18 3.86 -7.81
CA ALA A 107 10.08 5.20 -8.40
C ALA A 107 11.32 5.57 -9.22
N GLY A 108 12.43 4.88 -8.99
CA GLY A 108 13.70 5.24 -9.60
C GLY A 108 14.31 6.47 -8.95
N PRO A 109 15.49 6.88 -9.38
CA PRO A 109 16.12 8.07 -8.83
C PRO A 109 15.28 9.30 -9.16
N LEU A 110 15.24 10.25 -8.21
CA LEU A 110 14.59 11.52 -8.46
C LEU A 110 15.27 12.17 -9.67
N PRO A 111 14.50 12.78 -10.60
CA PRO A 111 15.12 13.45 -11.72
C PRO A 111 16.07 14.51 -11.20
N SER A 112 17.32 14.40 -11.60
CA SER A 112 18.31 15.39 -11.21
C SER A 112 18.11 16.63 -12.05
N GLY A 113 17.85 17.66 -11.38
CA GLY A 113 17.86 19.01 -11.90
C GLY A 113 16.71 19.47 -12.65
#